data_d880db243f3da0e6d2cd7e71878d656d
#
_entry.id   d880db243f3da0e6d2cd7e71878d656d
#
_cell.length_a   1.000
_cell.length_b   1.000
_cell.length_c   1.000
_cell.angle_alpha   90.00
_cell.angle_beta   90.00
_cell.angle_gamma   90.00
#
_symmetry.space_group_name_H-M   'P 1'
#
loop_
_entity.id
_entity.type
_entity.pdbx_description
1 polymer ?
#
loop_
_entity_poly.entity_id
_entity_poly.type
_entity_poly.pdbx_seq_one_letter_code
_entity_poly.pdbx_strand_id
1 'polypeptide(L)'
;MMIDKILKECSSPFYLYDEEKIKDKISFLNNLDLQFQRKFNFAVKANPNLAILNLIHRSGFGAEVVSAGELFKSLKAGFEPSDIIFDGPGKTEFDLKYAICLLYTSPSPRDKR
;
A
#
# COMPACT_ATOMS: atom_id res chain seq x y z
N MET A 1 -13.38 22.14 -18.07
CA MET A 1 -12.36 21.52 -17.22
C MET A 1 -12.76 20.08 -16.87
N MET A 2 -11.79 19.27 -16.59
CA MET A 2 -12.01 17.85 -16.24
C MET A 2 -12.92 17.70 -15.01
N ILE A 3 -12.76 18.56 -14.01
CA ILE A 3 -13.57 18.53 -12.78
C ILE A 3 -15.06 18.73 -13.08
N ASP A 4 -15.39 19.66 -13.98
CA ASP A 4 -16.78 19.93 -14.36
C ASP A 4 -17.43 18.70 -15.01
N LYS A 5 -16.66 17.96 -15.80
CA LYS A 5 -17.14 16.72 -16.42
C LYS A 5 -17.42 15.65 -15.34
N ILE A 6 -16.50 15.49 -14.40
CA ILE A 6 -16.65 14.53 -13.31
C ILE A 6 -17.87 14.84 -12.44
N LEU A 7 -18.09 16.13 -12.14
CA LEU A 7 -19.23 16.56 -11.34
C LEU A 7 -20.58 16.27 -12.03
N LYS A 8 -20.59 16.19 -13.35
CA LYS A 8 -21.79 15.82 -14.12
C LYS A 8 -22.06 14.32 -14.10
N GLU A 9 -20.99 13.51 -14.00
CA GLU A 9 -21.07 12.06 -14.08
C GLU A 9 -21.19 11.37 -12.72
N CYS A 10 -20.71 12.01 -11.66
CA CYS A 10 -20.67 11.46 -10.32
C CYS A 10 -21.54 12.25 -9.34
N SER A 11 -22.25 11.51 -8.49
CA SER A 11 -23.05 12.11 -7.42
C SER A 11 -22.15 12.58 -6.28
N SER A 12 -22.36 13.83 -5.83
CA SER A 12 -21.70 14.38 -4.65
C SER A 12 -22.34 13.84 -3.36
N PRO A 13 -21.60 13.63 -2.25
CA PRO A 13 -20.16 13.82 -2.11
C PRO A 13 -19.34 12.62 -2.62
N PHE A 14 -18.09 12.88 -3.01
CA PHE A 14 -17.15 11.83 -3.41
C PHE A 14 -15.71 12.30 -3.17
N TYR A 15 -14.77 11.34 -3.11
CA TYR A 15 -13.34 11.64 -3.09
C TYR A 15 -12.79 11.59 -4.51
N LEU A 16 -12.01 12.59 -4.87
CA LEU A 16 -11.34 12.66 -6.17
C LEU A 16 -9.82 12.53 -5.97
N TYR A 17 -9.24 11.53 -6.62
CA TYR A 17 -7.80 11.31 -6.58
C TYR A 17 -7.19 11.66 -7.94
N ASP A 18 -6.10 12.43 -7.90
CA ASP A 18 -5.37 12.81 -9.10
C ASP A 18 -4.13 11.93 -9.22
N GLU A 19 -4.13 11.04 -10.19
CA GLU A 19 -3.05 10.08 -10.41
C GLU A 19 -1.71 10.78 -10.68
N GLU A 20 -1.72 11.89 -11.43
CA GLU A 20 -0.49 12.61 -11.74
C GLU A 20 0.16 13.19 -10.48
N LYS A 21 -0.63 13.70 -9.55
CA LYS A 21 -0.11 14.21 -8.28
C LYS A 21 0.50 13.09 -7.43
N ILE A 22 -0.10 11.92 -7.44
CA ILE A 22 0.44 10.75 -6.74
C ILE A 22 1.76 10.33 -7.37
N LYS A 23 1.82 10.26 -8.70
CA LYS A 23 3.05 9.94 -9.43
C LYS A 23 4.16 10.95 -9.17
N ASP A 24 3.84 12.23 -9.09
CA ASP A 24 4.81 13.28 -8.79
C ASP A 24 5.44 13.09 -7.41
N LYS A 25 4.65 12.73 -6.41
CA LYS A 25 5.17 12.45 -5.07
C LYS A 25 6.04 11.19 -5.04
N ILE A 26 5.64 10.16 -5.74
CA ILE A 26 6.42 8.92 -5.88
C ILE A 26 7.77 9.21 -6.54
N SER A 27 7.75 9.98 -7.63
CA SER A 27 8.99 10.37 -8.33
C SER A 27 9.89 11.21 -7.44
N PHE A 28 9.34 12.12 -6.66
CA PHE A 28 10.09 12.91 -5.71
C PHE A 28 10.84 12.01 -4.72
N LEU A 29 10.16 11.02 -4.15
CA LEU A 29 10.77 10.08 -3.21
C LEU A 29 11.84 9.21 -3.87
N ASN A 30 11.58 8.70 -5.06
CA ASN A 30 12.51 7.84 -5.79
C ASN A 30 13.77 8.58 -6.25
N ASN A 31 13.68 9.89 -6.44
CA ASN A 31 14.80 10.72 -6.88
C ASN A 31 15.59 11.34 -5.74
N LEU A 32 15.26 11.03 -4.49
CA LEU A 32 16.06 11.50 -3.35
C LEU A 32 17.44 10.88 -3.39
N ASP A 33 18.46 11.75 -3.35
CA ASP A 33 19.85 11.31 -3.29
C ASP A 33 20.23 11.00 -1.83
N LEU A 34 20.16 9.73 -1.49
CA LEU A 34 20.52 9.23 -0.17
C LEU A 34 21.78 8.37 -0.27
N GLN A 35 22.68 8.55 0.69
CA GLN A 35 23.96 7.85 0.71
C GLN A 35 23.86 6.38 1.14
N PHE A 36 22.65 5.88 1.34
CA PHE A 36 22.40 4.51 1.77
C PHE A 36 21.27 3.89 0.96
N GLN A 37 21.28 2.58 0.88
CA GLN A 37 20.21 1.83 0.24
C GLN A 37 18.91 1.99 1.04
N ARG A 38 17.79 2.21 0.35
CA ARG A 38 16.51 2.45 0.97
C ARG A 38 15.39 1.71 0.26
N LYS A 39 14.34 1.46 1.01
CA LYS A 39 13.08 0.96 0.47
C LYS A 39 11.94 1.74 1.11
N PHE A 40 11.02 2.21 0.29
CA PHE A 40 9.82 2.89 0.77
C PHE A 40 8.68 1.89 0.87
N ASN A 41 7.94 1.95 1.98
CA ASN A 41 6.74 1.17 2.18
C ASN A 41 5.58 2.14 2.40
N PHE A 42 4.46 1.85 1.74
CA PHE A 42 3.25 2.65 1.88
C PHE A 42 2.39 2.10 3.00
N ALA A 43 1.98 2.96 3.92
CA ALA A 43 1.06 2.59 4.99
C ALA A 43 -0.36 2.47 4.43
N VAL A 44 -0.82 1.25 4.26
CA VAL A 44 -2.12 0.94 3.62
C VAL A 44 -3.30 1.56 4.38
N LYS A 45 -3.16 1.71 5.70
CA LYS A 45 -4.18 2.39 6.52
C LYS A 45 -4.52 3.80 6.04
N ALA A 46 -3.58 4.48 5.39
CA ALA A 46 -3.80 5.84 4.90
C ALA A 46 -4.80 5.88 3.75
N ASN A 47 -4.75 4.88 2.86
CA ASN A 47 -5.71 4.76 1.77
C ASN A 47 -5.68 3.34 1.18
N PRO A 48 -6.67 2.50 1.50
CA PRO A 48 -6.71 1.11 1.04
C PRO A 48 -7.36 0.94 -0.35
N ASN A 49 -7.51 1.99 -1.13
CA ASN A 49 -8.07 1.91 -2.48
C ASN A 49 -7.16 1.04 -3.37
N LEU A 50 -7.73 0.02 -3.99
CA LEU A 50 -6.97 -0.95 -4.77
C LEU A 50 -6.24 -0.34 -5.96
N ALA A 51 -6.83 0.65 -6.63
CA ALA A 51 -6.19 1.32 -7.76
C ALA A 51 -4.95 2.11 -7.31
N ILE A 52 -5.04 2.79 -6.16
CA ILE A 52 -3.92 3.53 -5.58
C ILE A 52 -2.84 2.55 -5.12
N LEU A 53 -3.20 1.48 -4.44
CA LEU A 53 -2.26 0.46 -3.99
C LEU A 53 -1.53 -0.18 -5.18
N ASN A 54 -2.23 -0.47 -6.26
CA ASN A 54 -1.63 -1.03 -7.47
C ASN A 54 -0.63 -0.04 -8.09
N LEU A 55 -0.98 1.24 -8.15
CA LEU A 55 -0.08 2.28 -8.65
C LEU A 55 1.22 2.35 -7.82
N ILE A 56 1.09 2.31 -6.51
CA ILE A 56 2.23 2.34 -5.57
C ILE A 56 3.08 1.09 -5.73
N HIS A 57 2.46 -0.09 -5.86
CA HIS A 57 3.16 -1.34 -6.12
C HIS A 57 3.97 -1.27 -7.42
N ARG A 58 3.34 -0.81 -8.52
CA ARG A 58 4.01 -0.69 -9.83
C ARG A 58 5.16 0.31 -9.80
N SER A 59 5.17 1.22 -8.84
CA SER A 59 6.26 2.19 -8.66
C SER A 59 7.44 1.64 -7.86
N GLY A 60 7.40 0.37 -7.46
CA GLY A 60 8.49 -0.28 -6.75
C GLY A 60 8.44 -0.15 -5.23
N PHE A 61 7.37 0.38 -4.67
CA PHE A 61 7.21 0.50 -3.22
C PHE A 61 6.69 -0.81 -2.63
N GLY A 62 6.99 -1.04 -1.34
CA GLY A 62 6.35 -2.07 -0.56
C GLY A 62 5.11 -1.55 0.17
N ALA A 63 4.48 -2.40 0.95
CA ALA A 63 3.30 -2.08 1.73
C ALA A 63 3.53 -2.39 3.20
N GLU A 64 2.99 -1.54 4.07
CA GLU A 64 2.88 -1.80 5.51
C GLU A 64 1.42 -1.97 5.84
N VAL A 65 1.07 -3.10 6.44
CA VAL A 65 -0.31 -3.45 6.78
C VAL A 65 -0.43 -3.70 8.28
N VAL A 66 -1.60 -3.43 8.83
CA VAL A 66 -1.85 -3.57 10.28
C VAL A 66 -2.99 -4.55 10.60
N SER A 67 -3.61 -5.15 9.59
CA SER A 67 -4.71 -6.09 9.73
C SER A 67 -4.76 -7.10 8.60
N ALA A 68 -5.47 -8.21 8.82
CA ALA A 68 -5.71 -9.20 7.78
C ALA A 68 -6.43 -8.60 6.57
N GLY A 69 -7.37 -7.68 6.80
CA GLY A 69 -8.08 -7.01 5.70
C GLY A 69 -7.15 -6.17 4.83
N GLU A 70 -6.23 -5.42 5.42
CA GLU A 70 -5.24 -4.66 4.67
C GLU A 70 -4.27 -5.57 3.94
N LEU A 71 -3.85 -6.67 4.56
CA LEU A 71 -3.01 -7.68 3.91
C LEU A 71 -3.70 -8.25 2.68
N PHE A 72 -4.97 -8.63 2.80
CA PHE A 72 -5.76 -9.15 1.68
C PHE A 72 -5.82 -8.14 0.53
N LYS A 73 -6.10 -6.89 0.82
CA LYS A 73 -6.14 -5.83 -0.19
C LYS A 73 -4.79 -5.61 -0.86
N SER A 74 -3.71 -5.65 -0.10
CA SER A 74 -2.36 -5.48 -0.62
C SER A 74 -2.00 -6.59 -1.59
N LEU A 75 -2.28 -7.83 -1.23
CA LEU A 75 -2.07 -8.98 -2.12
C LEU A 75 -2.91 -8.87 -3.39
N LYS A 76 -4.17 -8.45 -3.24
CA LYS A 76 -5.07 -8.28 -4.39
C LYS A 76 -4.63 -7.14 -5.31
N ALA A 77 -4.01 -6.10 -4.76
CA ALA A 77 -3.44 -5.00 -5.54
C ALA A 77 -2.17 -5.37 -6.30
N GLY A 78 -1.56 -6.51 -5.98
CA GLY A 78 -0.40 -7.04 -6.68
C GLY A 78 0.90 -7.08 -5.88
N PHE A 79 0.91 -6.60 -4.64
CA PHE A 79 2.12 -6.66 -3.82
C PHE A 79 2.54 -8.11 -3.59
N GLU A 80 3.83 -8.38 -3.76
CA GLU A 80 4.40 -9.67 -3.41
C GLU A 80 4.49 -9.82 -1.89
N PRO A 81 4.28 -11.02 -1.32
CA PRO A 81 4.41 -11.23 0.12
C PRO A 81 5.71 -10.72 0.71
N SER A 82 6.82 -10.85 -0.03
CA SER A 82 8.14 -10.37 0.40
C SER A 82 8.24 -8.85 0.50
N ASP A 83 7.31 -8.11 -0.11
CA ASP A 83 7.27 -6.67 -0.10
C ASP A 83 6.25 -6.11 0.90
N ILE A 84 5.65 -6.97 1.71
CA ILE A 84 4.66 -6.57 2.70
C ILE A 84 5.22 -6.74 4.10
N ILE A 85 5.10 -5.69 4.91
CA ILE A 85 5.43 -5.71 6.33
C ILE A 85 4.12 -5.70 7.10
N PHE A 86 3.92 -6.69 7.96
CA PHE A 86 2.77 -6.74 8.85
C PHE A 86 3.19 -6.20 10.23
N ASP A 87 2.75 -5.01 10.56
CA ASP A 87 3.10 -4.34 11.79
C ASP A 87 1.83 -3.85 12.52
N GLY A 88 2.00 -3.21 13.66
CA GLY A 88 0.90 -2.62 14.42
C GLY A 88 0.62 -3.30 15.74
N PRO A 89 0.08 -2.55 16.72
CA PRO A 89 -0.14 -3.05 18.08
C PRO A 89 -1.42 -3.87 18.26
N GLY A 90 -2.35 -3.80 17.32
CA GLY A 90 -3.69 -4.40 17.45
C GLY A 90 -3.88 -5.73 16.77
N LYS A 91 -2.83 -6.51 16.54
CA LYS A 91 -2.93 -7.80 15.87
C LYS A 91 -3.70 -8.81 16.70
N THR A 92 -4.74 -9.41 16.12
CA THR A 92 -5.46 -10.53 16.72
C THR A 92 -4.78 -11.84 16.35
N GLU A 93 -5.18 -12.92 17.03
CA GLU A 93 -4.72 -14.27 16.67
C GLU A 93 -5.07 -14.62 15.23
N PHE A 94 -6.26 -14.23 14.80
CA PHE A 94 -6.69 -14.41 13.41
C PHE A 94 -5.77 -13.67 12.44
N ASP A 95 -5.44 -12.41 12.73
CA ASP A 95 -4.54 -11.61 11.90
C ASP A 95 -3.18 -12.29 11.76
N LEU A 96 -2.63 -12.79 12.87
CA LEU A 96 -1.33 -13.45 12.88
C LEU A 96 -1.34 -14.74 12.08
N LYS A 97 -2.35 -15.58 12.26
CA LYS A 97 -2.50 -16.84 11.52
C LYS A 97 -2.64 -16.58 10.03
N TYR A 98 -3.46 -15.59 9.67
CA TYR A 98 -3.67 -15.20 8.28
C TYR A 98 -2.36 -14.73 7.65
N ALA A 99 -1.62 -13.86 8.35
CA ALA A 99 -0.35 -13.34 7.87
C ALA A 99 0.70 -14.44 7.71
N ILE A 100 0.82 -15.34 8.67
CA ILE A 100 1.77 -16.46 8.62
C ILE A 100 1.49 -17.34 7.39
N CYS A 101 0.22 -17.64 7.12
CA CYS A 101 -0.16 -18.44 5.96
C CYS A 101 0.20 -17.78 4.63
N LEU A 102 0.02 -16.46 4.52
CA LEU A 102 0.22 -15.73 3.27
C LEU A 102 1.62 -15.17 3.12
N LEU A 103 2.29 -14.82 4.23
CA LEU A 103 3.63 -14.24 4.23
C LEU A 103 4.70 -15.23 4.66
N TYR A 104 4.37 -16.49 4.66
CA TYR A 104 5.25 -17.58 5.12
C TYR A 104 6.64 -17.53 4.49
N THR A 105 6.74 -17.15 3.24
CA THR A 105 8.01 -17.07 2.52
C THR A 105 8.78 -15.77 2.75
N SER A 106 8.23 -14.83 3.52
CA SER A 106 8.90 -13.57 3.80
C SER A 106 10.15 -13.80 4.67
N PRO A 107 11.30 -13.26 4.28
CA PRO A 107 12.52 -13.42 5.07
C PRO A 107 12.62 -12.48 6.27
N SER A 108 11.59 -11.67 6.54
CA SER A 108 11.64 -10.67 7.62
C SER A 108 11.76 -11.35 8.99
N PRO A 109 12.70 -10.94 9.84
CA PRO A 109 12.81 -11.47 11.20
C PRO A 109 11.56 -11.25 12.05
N ARG A 110 10.75 -10.22 11.75
CA ARG A 110 9.50 -9.94 12.45
C ARG A 110 8.46 -11.03 12.21
N ASP A 111 8.49 -11.67 11.05
CA ASP A 111 7.51 -12.69 10.67
C ASP A 111 7.80 -14.05 11.33
N LYS A 112 8.96 -14.17 11.96
CA LYS A 112 9.40 -15.41 12.63
C LYS A 112 9.05 -15.45 14.12
N ARG A 113 8.41 -14.41 14.62
CA ARG A 113 7.99 -14.36 16.03
C ARG A 113 6.57 -14.93 16.21
#